data_e250ffcadb987e095bfc6b0c15c35d10
#
_entry.id   e250ffcadb987e095bfc6b0c15c35d10
#
_cell.length_a   1.000
_cell.length_b   1.000
_cell.length_c   1.000
_cell.angle_alpha   90.00
_cell.angle_beta   90.00
_cell.angle_gamma   90.00
#
_symmetry.space_group_name_H-M   'P 1'
#
loop_
_entity.id
_entity.type
_entity.pdbx_description
1 polymer ?
#
loop_
_entity_poly.entity_id
_entity_poly.type
_entity_poly.pdbx_seq_one_letter_code
_entity_poly.pdbx_strand_id
1 'polypeptide(L)'
;MKVDELNKVLVPVENAFAVADHTKCLAFMLAEGVVPSNVREGYLTRLMIRRTHRLLRALAIEDKLFDIIDMQISYWSKDFPHLKEMRDEILEILSVEQEKFKQTLERGQSLIKRITRELKTKRVSKIPVETLTELYDSHGLPPEFVQETAEKERLRVKVPENFYTIVAERHVQAPQVQEVEKIKGLEPSVSDLPETRTLYYEDPYLSEFKARVLRVLEGQYVVLDK
;
A
#
# COMPACT_ATOMS: atom_id res chain seq x y z
N MET A 1 10.80 33.51 -9.12
CA MET A 1 11.34 32.14 -9.13
C MET A 1 10.47 31.35 -10.13
N LYS A 2 11.07 30.67 -11.10
CA LYS A 2 10.33 29.87 -12.09
C LYS A 2 9.80 28.60 -11.40
N VAL A 3 8.65 28.09 -11.84
CA VAL A 3 8.02 26.87 -11.27
C VAL A 3 9.00 25.70 -11.19
N ASP A 4 9.83 25.52 -12.23
CA ASP A 4 10.85 24.46 -12.26
C ASP A 4 11.95 24.62 -11.20
N GLU A 5 12.30 25.85 -10.82
CA GLU A 5 13.27 26.11 -9.76
C GLU A 5 12.68 25.82 -8.38
N LEU A 6 11.40 26.14 -8.20
CA LEU A 6 10.67 25.83 -6.98
C LEU A 6 10.55 24.32 -6.78
N ASN A 7 10.16 23.58 -7.83
CA ASN A 7 10.02 22.14 -7.79
C ASN A 7 11.33 21.40 -7.47
N LYS A 8 12.48 21.91 -7.93
CA LYS A 8 13.79 21.33 -7.58
C LYS A 8 14.09 21.37 -6.08
N VAL A 9 13.52 22.31 -5.36
CA VAL A 9 13.69 22.41 -3.90
C VAL A 9 12.57 21.69 -3.15
N LEU A 10 11.33 21.83 -3.61
CA LEU A 10 10.15 21.28 -2.90
C LEU A 10 10.07 19.75 -3.02
N VAL A 11 10.29 19.19 -4.21
CA VAL A 11 10.14 17.73 -4.43
C VAL A 11 11.03 16.89 -3.52
N PRO A 12 12.33 17.19 -3.30
CA PRO A 12 13.13 16.46 -2.32
C PRO A 12 12.60 16.56 -0.89
N VAL A 13 12.08 17.72 -0.49
CA VAL A 13 11.50 17.93 0.85
C VAL A 13 10.23 17.11 1.00
N GLU A 14 9.31 17.16 0.04
CA GLU A 14 8.10 16.33 0.00
C GLU A 14 8.43 14.84 0.07
N ASN A 15 9.44 14.40 -0.70
CA ASN A 15 9.89 13.00 -0.68
C ASN A 15 10.44 12.62 0.71
N ALA A 16 11.18 13.49 1.39
CA ALA A 16 11.70 13.21 2.73
C ALA A 16 10.57 13.06 3.76
N PHE A 17 9.57 13.96 3.73
CA PHE A 17 8.39 13.83 4.58
C PHE A 17 7.60 12.56 4.28
N ALA A 18 7.41 12.23 3.00
CA ALA A 18 6.73 11.01 2.59
C ALA A 18 7.49 9.75 3.05
N VAL A 19 8.83 9.74 3.01
CA VAL A 19 9.64 8.63 3.57
C VAL A 19 9.41 8.49 5.07
N ALA A 20 9.44 9.61 5.82
CA ALA A 20 9.23 9.58 7.26
C ALA A 20 7.83 9.04 7.62
N ASP A 21 6.80 9.45 6.90
CA ASP A 21 5.42 9.02 7.10
C ASP A 21 5.22 7.54 6.71
N HIS A 22 5.70 7.15 5.53
CA HIS A 22 5.60 5.77 5.06
C HIS A 22 6.36 4.79 5.97
N THR A 23 7.56 5.13 6.42
CA THR A 23 8.36 4.25 7.28
C THR A 23 7.75 4.10 8.67
N LYS A 24 7.13 5.15 9.22
CA LYS A 24 6.31 5.05 10.43
C LYS A 24 5.15 4.07 10.21
N CYS A 25 4.37 4.30 9.17
CA CYS A 25 3.23 3.44 8.83
C CYS A 25 3.65 1.97 8.69
N LEU A 26 4.76 1.69 7.98
CA LEU A 26 5.30 0.35 7.81
C LEU A 26 5.71 -0.29 9.13
N ALA A 27 6.38 0.44 10.02
CA ALA A 27 6.77 -0.08 11.32
C ALA A 27 5.54 -0.58 12.11
N PHE A 28 4.46 0.20 12.15
CA PHE A 28 3.23 -0.19 12.84
C PHE A 28 2.49 -1.32 12.13
N MET A 29 2.27 -1.25 10.81
CA MET A 29 1.57 -2.30 10.07
C MET A 29 2.26 -3.66 10.21
N LEU A 30 3.58 -3.69 10.11
CA LEU A 30 4.35 -4.93 10.22
C LEU A 30 4.36 -5.46 11.66
N ALA A 31 4.42 -4.59 12.68
CA ALA A 31 4.30 -4.98 14.07
C ALA A 31 2.94 -5.61 14.40
N GLU A 32 1.86 -5.16 13.74
CA GLU A 32 0.51 -5.75 13.86
C GLU A 32 0.34 -7.02 13.00
N GLY A 33 1.41 -7.54 12.41
CA GLY A 33 1.40 -8.79 11.64
C GLY A 33 0.84 -8.67 10.23
N VAL A 34 0.72 -7.47 9.66
CA VAL A 34 0.25 -7.27 8.29
C VAL A 34 1.37 -7.61 7.30
N VAL A 35 1.44 -8.86 6.88
CA VAL A 35 2.46 -9.37 5.95
C VAL A 35 2.19 -8.89 4.52
N PRO A 36 3.23 -8.39 3.78
CA PRO A 36 3.08 -7.97 2.39
C PRO A 36 2.55 -9.08 1.49
N SER A 37 1.44 -8.81 0.79
CA SER A 37 0.77 -9.77 -0.09
C SER A 37 0.21 -9.10 -1.35
N ASN A 38 -0.56 -9.83 -2.17
CA ASN A 38 -1.26 -9.28 -3.34
C ASN A 38 -2.72 -8.93 -3.04
N VAL A 39 -3.18 -9.13 -1.81
CA VAL A 39 -4.60 -8.97 -1.44
C VAL A 39 -4.74 -8.19 -0.14
N ARG A 40 -5.88 -7.50 0.01
CA ARG A 40 -6.31 -6.81 1.23
C ARG A 40 -5.22 -5.89 1.84
N GLU A 41 -5.07 -5.92 3.14
CA GLU A 41 -4.14 -5.07 3.90
C GLU A 41 -2.68 -5.32 3.50
N GLY A 42 -2.33 -6.57 3.20
CA GLY A 42 -0.99 -6.95 2.74
C GLY A 42 -0.60 -6.34 1.39
N TYR A 43 -1.59 -6.07 0.50
CA TYR A 43 -1.36 -5.31 -0.73
C TYR A 43 -0.93 -3.87 -0.42
N LEU A 44 -1.60 -3.23 0.54
CA LEU A 44 -1.24 -1.87 0.95
C LEU A 44 0.16 -1.81 1.53
N THR A 45 0.51 -2.77 2.40
CA THR A 45 1.87 -2.88 2.97
C THR A 45 2.93 -3.04 1.88
N ARG A 46 2.70 -3.93 0.91
CA ARG A 46 3.59 -4.11 -0.24
C ARG A 46 3.72 -2.84 -1.09
N LEU A 47 2.61 -2.18 -1.37
CA LEU A 47 2.59 -0.93 -2.11
C LEU A 47 3.40 0.16 -1.39
N MET A 48 3.24 0.26 -0.07
CA MET A 48 3.95 1.22 0.76
C MET A 48 5.46 0.97 0.75
N ILE A 49 5.91 -0.29 0.88
CA ILE A 49 7.33 -0.65 0.78
C ILE A 49 7.92 -0.20 -0.57
N ARG A 50 7.23 -0.52 -1.67
CA ARG A 50 7.69 -0.17 -3.02
C ARG A 50 7.71 1.34 -3.27
N ARG A 51 6.74 2.08 -2.74
CA ARG A 51 6.72 3.56 -2.78
C ARG A 51 7.88 4.13 -1.99
N THR A 52 8.15 3.61 -0.80
CA THR A 52 9.27 4.05 0.03
C THR A 52 10.61 3.83 -0.68
N HIS A 53 10.81 2.67 -1.29
CA HIS A 53 12.01 2.42 -2.10
C HIS A 53 12.20 3.44 -3.22
N ARG A 54 11.13 3.80 -3.94
CA ARG A 54 11.18 4.81 -4.99
C ARG A 54 11.57 6.19 -4.45
N LEU A 55 10.99 6.59 -3.32
CA LEU A 55 11.29 7.88 -2.67
C LEU A 55 12.75 7.93 -2.20
N LEU A 56 13.25 6.86 -1.57
CA LEU A 56 14.63 6.74 -1.14
C LEU A 56 15.60 6.81 -2.33
N ARG A 57 15.26 6.18 -3.46
CA ARG A 57 16.01 6.28 -4.70
C ARG A 57 16.04 7.70 -5.25
N ALA A 58 14.90 8.39 -5.24
CA ALA A 58 14.81 9.79 -5.66
C ALA A 58 15.65 10.73 -4.78
N LEU A 59 15.87 10.35 -3.51
CA LEU A 59 16.73 11.05 -2.55
C LEU A 59 18.18 10.56 -2.57
N ALA A 60 18.53 9.56 -3.40
CA ALA A 60 19.84 8.91 -3.48
C ALA A 60 20.32 8.30 -2.14
N ILE A 61 19.39 7.72 -1.39
CA ILE A 61 19.63 7.05 -0.10
C ILE A 61 18.92 5.67 -0.01
N GLU A 62 18.94 4.90 -1.10
CA GLU A 62 18.24 3.60 -1.19
C GLU A 62 18.68 2.60 -0.13
N ASP A 63 19.92 2.68 0.33
CA ASP A 63 20.50 1.82 1.36
C ASP A 63 20.01 2.14 2.78
N LYS A 64 19.27 3.23 2.98
CA LYS A 64 18.88 3.73 4.31
C LYS A 64 17.52 3.23 4.81
N LEU A 65 16.82 2.37 4.06
CA LEU A 65 15.49 1.91 4.47
C LEU A 65 15.49 1.29 5.87
N PHE A 66 16.40 0.36 6.13
CA PHE A 66 16.48 -0.34 7.41
C PHE A 66 16.88 0.58 8.57
N ASP A 67 17.84 1.49 8.33
CA ASP A 67 18.26 2.47 9.31
C ASP A 67 17.08 3.37 9.72
N ILE A 68 16.28 3.83 8.74
CA ILE A 68 15.14 4.72 8.99
C ILE A 68 14.02 3.96 9.72
N ILE A 69 13.72 2.72 9.34
CA ILE A 69 12.73 1.88 10.04
C ILE A 69 13.17 1.63 11.49
N ASP A 70 14.44 1.32 11.71
CA ASP A 70 14.98 1.12 13.07
C ASP A 70 14.90 2.39 13.92
N MET A 71 15.13 3.55 13.32
CA MET A 71 14.89 4.84 13.98
C MET A 71 13.43 5.04 14.36
N GLN A 72 12.48 4.68 13.48
CA GLN A 72 11.04 4.74 13.79
C GLN A 72 10.68 3.82 14.95
N ILE A 73 11.14 2.57 14.91
CA ILE A 73 10.94 1.60 16.01
C ILE A 73 11.50 2.15 17.31
N SER A 74 12.74 2.64 17.31
CA SER A 74 13.39 3.19 18.48
C SER A 74 12.68 4.42 19.06
N TYR A 75 12.15 5.28 18.20
CA TYR A 75 11.44 6.48 18.62
C TYR A 75 10.08 6.16 19.24
N TRP A 76 9.28 5.34 18.53
CA TRP A 76 7.88 5.05 18.89
C TRP A 76 7.75 3.96 19.96
N SER A 77 8.76 3.12 20.18
CA SER A 77 8.71 2.05 21.17
C SER A 77 8.58 2.54 22.63
N LYS A 78 8.78 3.82 22.88
CA LYS A 78 8.54 4.45 24.18
C LYS A 78 7.06 4.41 24.56
N ASP A 79 6.18 4.66 23.58
CA ASP A 79 4.74 4.68 23.76
C ASP A 79 4.08 3.36 23.30
N PHE A 80 4.75 2.62 22.39
CA PHE A 80 4.31 1.37 21.80
C PHE A 80 5.38 0.28 21.92
N PRO A 81 5.56 -0.33 23.13
CA PRO A 81 6.67 -1.26 23.42
C PRO A 81 6.74 -2.47 22.46
N HIS A 82 5.59 -2.95 21.95
CA HIS A 82 5.51 -4.06 21.00
C HIS A 82 6.32 -3.84 19.71
N LEU A 83 6.52 -2.58 19.29
CA LEU A 83 7.38 -2.27 18.14
C LEU A 83 8.81 -2.76 18.34
N LYS A 84 9.32 -2.65 19.58
CA LYS A 84 10.66 -3.12 19.94
C LYS A 84 10.71 -4.65 20.00
N GLU A 85 9.66 -5.27 20.48
CA GLU A 85 9.55 -6.73 20.56
C GLU A 85 9.51 -7.36 19.17
N MET A 86 8.81 -6.71 18.22
CA MET A 86 8.66 -7.18 16.84
C MET A 86 9.76 -6.69 15.88
N ARG A 87 10.81 -6.03 16.40
CA ARG A 87 11.85 -5.38 15.58
C ARG A 87 12.48 -6.33 14.55
N ASP A 88 12.90 -7.48 15.00
CA ASP A 88 13.66 -8.41 14.15
C ASP A 88 12.76 -9.02 13.07
N GLU A 89 11.50 -9.33 13.37
CA GLU A 89 10.49 -9.78 12.44
C GLU A 89 10.16 -8.69 11.39
N ILE A 90 10.02 -7.43 11.82
CA ILE A 90 9.80 -6.30 10.92
C ILE A 90 10.94 -6.20 9.90
N LEU A 91 12.18 -6.24 10.36
CA LEU A 91 13.36 -6.11 9.51
C LEU A 91 13.50 -7.33 8.56
N GLU A 92 13.19 -8.53 9.04
CA GLU A 92 13.19 -9.74 8.21
C GLU A 92 12.13 -9.68 7.10
N ILE A 93 10.90 -9.31 7.40
CA ILE A 93 9.81 -9.14 6.42
C ILE A 93 10.21 -8.12 5.37
N LEU A 94 10.76 -6.98 5.77
CA LEU A 94 11.23 -5.95 4.85
C LEU A 94 12.36 -6.46 3.95
N SER A 95 13.32 -7.20 4.49
CA SER A 95 14.42 -7.80 3.73
C SER A 95 13.92 -8.75 2.64
N VAL A 96 12.99 -9.63 3.00
CA VAL A 96 12.37 -10.58 2.06
C VAL A 96 11.60 -9.85 0.95
N GLU A 97 10.82 -8.83 1.30
CA GLU A 97 10.04 -8.09 0.29
C GLU A 97 10.95 -7.21 -0.59
N GLN A 98 12.02 -6.66 -0.06
CA GLN A 98 13.02 -5.92 -0.83
C GLN A 98 13.67 -6.81 -1.90
N GLU A 99 14.10 -8.01 -1.53
CA GLU A 99 14.69 -8.95 -2.47
C GLU A 99 13.68 -9.39 -3.54
N LYS A 100 12.43 -9.68 -3.16
CA LYS A 100 11.35 -9.97 -4.11
C LYS A 100 11.11 -8.81 -5.07
N PHE A 101 11.15 -7.58 -4.56
CA PHE A 101 10.96 -6.39 -5.40
C PHE A 101 12.12 -6.20 -6.38
N LYS A 102 13.36 -6.38 -5.95
CA LYS A 102 14.54 -6.34 -6.81
C LYS A 102 14.42 -7.34 -7.97
N GLN A 103 14.07 -8.59 -7.66
CA GLN A 103 13.83 -9.62 -8.68
C GLN A 103 12.69 -9.26 -9.63
N THR A 104 11.63 -8.62 -9.10
CA THR A 104 10.51 -8.10 -9.91
C THR A 104 11.00 -7.05 -10.90
N LEU A 105 11.84 -6.11 -10.48
CA LEU A 105 12.39 -5.07 -11.36
C LEU A 105 13.32 -5.65 -12.43
N GLU A 106 14.18 -6.62 -12.08
CA GLU A 106 15.07 -7.29 -13.02
C GLU A 106 14.30 -8.04 -14.13
N ARG A 107 13.27 -8.82 -13.75
CA ARG A 107 12.37 -9.49 -14.69
C ARG A 107 11.56 -8.47 -15.51
N GLY A 108 11.09 -7.42 -14.85
CA GLY A 108 10.33 -6.35 -15.46
C GLY A 108 11.10 -5.59 -16.54
N GLN A 109 12.39 -5.38 -16.34
CA GLN A 109 13.23 -4.74 -17.35
C GLN A 109 13.24 -5.52 -18.68
N SER A 110 13.35 -6.84 -18.61
CA SER A 110 13.31 -7.71 -19.79
C SER A 110 11.92 -7.70 -20.47
N LEU A 111 10.86 -7.70 -19.67
CA LEU A 111 9.48 -7.60 -20.16
C LEU A 111 9.22 -6.27 -20.87
N ILE A 112 9.60 -5.14 -20.26
CA ILE A 112 9.44 -3.81 -20.84
C ILE A 112 10.19 -3.70 -22.16
N LYS A 113 11.44 -4.21 -22.23
CA LYS A 113 12.21 -4.23 -23.48
C LYS A 113 11.51 -5.02 -24.58
N ARG A 114 10.89 -6.16 -24.25
CA ARG A 114 10.10 -6.95 -25.21
C ARG A 114 8.90 -6.18 -25.71
N ILE A 115 8.08 -5.63 -24.82
CA ILE A 115 6.88 -4.83 -25.17
C ILE A 115 7.27 -3.62 -26.03
N THR A 116 8.36 -2.94 -25.67
CA THR A 116 8.87 -1.79 -26.43
C THR A 116 9.23 -2.16 -27.86
N ARG A 117 9.88 -3.33 -28.08
CA ARG A 117 10.19 -3.82 -29.43
C ARG A 117 8.92 -4.16 -30.21
N GLU A 118 7.95 -4.83 -29.61
CA GLU A 118 6.67 -5.17 -30.24
C GLU A 118 5.89 -3.91 -30.65
N LEU A 119 5.83 -2.89 -29.78
CA LEU A 119 5.17 -1.62 -30.07
C LEU A 119 5.86 -0.86 -31.24
N LYS A 120 7.20 -0.87 -31.26
CA LYS A 120 7.96 -0.27 -32.38
C LYS A 120 7.68 -0.98 -33.71
N THR A 121 7.60 -2.30 -33.71
CA THR A 121 7.23 -3.07 -34.91
C THR A 121 5.85 -2.69 -35.42
N LYS A 122 4.91 -2.40 -34.51
CA LYS A 122 3.56 -1.92 -34.82
C LYS A 122 3.49 -0.40 -35.13
N ARG A 123 4.64 0.30 -35.20
CA ARG A 123 4.77 1.75 -35.38
C ARG A 123 4.06 2.57 -34.31
N VAL A 124 3.91 2.05 -33.10
CA VAL A 124 3.35 2.77 -31.95
C VAL A 124 4.47 3.55 -31.28
N SER A 125 4.29 4.86 -31.14
CA SER A 125 5.35 5.78 -30.65
C SER A 125 5.35 5.97 -29.12
N LYS A 126 4.33 5.44 -28.42
CA LYS A 126 4.18 5.58 -26.97
C LYS A 126 3.55 4.32 -26.37
N ILE A 127 3.89 4.02 -25.11
CA ILE A 127 3.20 2.96 -24.34
C ILE A 127 1.79 3.45 -24.00
N PRO A 128 0.72 2.67 -24.32
CA PRO A 128 -0.65 2.97 -23.89
C PRO A 128 -0.80 2.95 -22.35
N VAL A 129 -1.74 3.73 -21.81
CA VAL A 129 -2.02 3.78 -20.38
C VAL A 129 -2.50 2.42 -19.85
N GLU A 130 -3.28 1.70 -20.67
CA GLU A 130 -3.78 0.36 -20.36
C GLU A 130 -2.63 -0.63 -20.14
N THR A 131 -1.61 -0.60 -21.01
CA THR A 131 -0.41 -1.43 -20.87
C THR A 131 0.40 -1.02 -19.63
N LEU A 132 0.47 0.28 -19.34
CA LEU A 132 1.15 0.79 -18.15
C LEU A 132 0.45 0.30 -16.87
N THR A 133 -0.88 0.33 -16.84
CA THR A 133 -1.68 -0.17 -15.74
C THR A 133 -1.53 -1.67 -15.57
N GLU A 134 -1.54 -2.44 -16.65
CA GLU A 134 -1.32 -3.89 -16.63
C GLU A 134 0.07 -4.25 -16.07
N LEU A 135 1.11 -3.54 -16.49
CA LEU A 135 2.47 -3.70 -15.96
C LEU A 135 2.54 -3.41 -14.46
N TYR A 136 1.77 -2.44 -14.00
CA TYR A 136 1.70 -2.12 -12.58
C TYR A 136 0.91 -3.19 -11.79
N ASP A 137 -0.31 -3.53 -12.23
CA ASP A 137 -1.22 -4.44 -11.51
C ASP A 137 -0.74 -5.88 -11.54
N SER A 138 -0.38 -6.39 -12.74
CA SER A 138 -0.06 -7.82 -12.93
C SER A 138 1.40 -8.14 -12.65
N HIS A 139 2.31 -7.19 -12.88
CA HIS A 139 3.76 -7.41 -12.74
C HIS A 139 4.37 -6.59 -11.60
N GLY A 140 3.63 -5.68 -10.97
CA GLY A 140 4.09 -4.86 -9.86
C GLY A 140 5.20 -3.88 -10.24
N LEU A 141 5.24 -3.46 -11.51
CA LEU A 141 6.26 -2.54 -12.03
C LEU A 141 5.80 -1.09 -11.85
N PRO A 142 6.53 -0.26 -11.10
CA PRO A 142 6.18 1.15 -10.95
C PRO A 142 6.17 1.87 -12.30
N PRO A 143 5.20 2.77 -12.55
CA PRO A 143 5.09 3.47 -13.84
C PRO A 143 6.32 4.29 -14.19
N GLU A 144 7.01 4.84 -13.21
CA GLU A 144 8.26 5.57 -13.38
C GLU A 144 9.41 4.65 -13.82
N PHE A 145 9.46 3.42 -13.31
CA PHE A 145 10.43 2.41 -13.75
C PHE A 145 10.16 1.97 -15.20
N VAL A 146 8.88 1.83 -15.56
CA VAL A 146 8.48 1.54 -16.94
C VAL A 146 8.89 2.68 -17.86
N GLN A 147 8.65 3.93 -17.45
CA GLN A 147 9.03 5.13 -18.18
C GLN A 147 10.54 5.18 -18.40
N GLU A 148 11.34 5.11 -17.34
CA GLU A 148 12.81 5.14 -17.41
C GLU A 148 13.36 4.05 -18.33
N THR A 149 12.82 2.83 -18.23
CA THR A 149 13.28 1.69 -19.03
C THR A 149 12.89 1.82 -20.49
N ALA A 150 11.66 2.27 -20.79
CA ALA A 150 11.19 2.45 -22.15
C ALA A 150 11.85 3.64 -22.86
N GLU A 151 12.17 4.72 -22.15
CA GLU A 151 12.90 5.87 -22.69
C GLU A 151 14.33 5.50 -23.09
N LYS A 152 15.01 4.65 -22.32
CA LYS A 152 16.31 4.06 -22.73
C LYS A 152 16.22 3.29 -24.04
N GLU A 153 15.06 2.69 -24.30
CA GLU A 153 14.74 2.02 -25.56
C GLU A 153 14.10 2.99 -26.61
N ARG A 154 14.15 4.30 -26.39
CA ARG A 154 13.62 5.33 -27.29
C ARG A 154 12.11 5.19 -27.59
N LEU A 155 11.32 4.77 -26.62
CA LEU A 155 9.86 4.79 -26.67
C LEU A 155 9.34 5.72 -25.57
N ARG A 156 8.43 6.63 -25.93
CA ARG A 156 7.87 7.58 -24.97
C ARG A 156 6.84 6.91 -24.06
N VAL A 157 6.82 7.31 -22.81
CA VAL A 157 5.78 6.96 -21.84
C VAL A 157 5.25 8.24 -21.23
N LYS A 158 3.94 8.42 -21.22
CA LYS A 158 3.30 9.50 -20.48
C LYS A 158 2.54 8.89 -19.33
N VAL A 159 3.08 9.03 -18.12
CA VAL A 159 2.40 8.64 -16.89
C VAL A 159 1.34 9.72 -16.60
N PRO A 160 0.04 9.38 -16.50
CA PRO A 160 -0.99 10.33 -16.10
C PRO A 160 -0.75 10.81 -14.67
N GLU A 161 -1.05 12.06 -14.36
CA GLU A 161 -0.95 12.60 -12.99
C GLU A 161 -1.83 11.84 -12.00
N ASN A 162 -3.01 11.40 -12.46
CA ASN A 162 -3.96 10.60 -11.69
C ASN A 162 -3.77 9.08 -11.86
N PHE A 163 -2.58 8.60 -12.27
CA PHE A 163 -2.33 7.18 -12.54
C PHE A 163 -2.75 6.27 -11.39
N TYR A 164 -2.36 6.61 -10.17
CA TYR A 164 -2.69 5.80 -8.99
C TYR A 164 -4.18 5.84 -8.63
N THR A 165 -4.89 6.91 -8.98
CA THR A 165 -6.36 6.96 -8.88
C THR A 165 -7.01 5.99 -9.86
N ILE A 166 -6.55 5.97 -11.11
CA ILE A 166 -7.03 5.01 -12.14
C ILE A 166 -6.84 3.56 -11.69
N VAL A 167 -5.69 3.26 -11.09
CA VAL A 167 -5.41 1.92 -10.53
C VAL A 167 -6.34 1.60 -9.36
N ALA A 168 -6.49 2.53 -8.42
CA ALA A 168 -7.35 2.35 -7.26
C ALA A 168 -8.82 2.12 -7.65
N GLU A 169 -9.34 2.85 -8.63
CA GLU A 169 -10.70 2.68 -9.15
C GLU A 169 -10.93 1.28 -9.74
N ARG A 170 -9.94 0.70 -10.42
CA ARG A 170 -10.01 -0.69 -10.91
C ARG A 170 -10.08 -1.70 -9.77
N HIS A 171 -9.35 -1.47 -8.67
CA HIS A 171 -9.37 -2.35 -7.51
C HIS A 171 -10.67 -2.24 -6.68
N VAL A 172 -11.27 -1.05 -6.63
CA VAL A 172 -12.58 -0.83 -5.99
C VAL A 172 -13.71 -1.55 -6.75
N GLN A 173 -13.59 -1.68 -8.08
CA GLN A 173 -14.56 -2.40 -8.91
C GLN A 173 -14.39 -3.92 -8.88
N ALA A 174 -13.28 -4.44 -8.34
CA ALA A 174 -13.14 -5.88 -8.10
C ALA A 174 -13.99 -6.26 -6.86
N PRO A 175 -14.88 -7.26 -6.97
CA PRO A 175 -15.89 -7.50 -5.93
C PRO A 175 -15.24 -7.89 -4.59
N GLN A 176 -15.50 -7.11 -3.56
CA GLN A 176 -15.33 -7.49 -2.14
C GLN A 176 -16.44 -8.49 -1.74
N VAL A 177 -16.55 -9.62 -2.44
CA VAL A 177 -17.81 -10.38 -2.48
C VAL A 177 -17.99 -11.33 -1.29
N GLN A 178 -16.97 -11.74 -0.55
CA GLN A 178 -17.14 -12.87 0.37
C GLN A 178 -17.47 -12.54 1.83
N GLU A 179 -17.00 -11.42 2.39
CA GLU A 179 -17.34 -11.05 3.79
C GLU A 179 -18.65 -10.26 3.87
N VAL A 180 -18.90 -9.39 2.91
CA VAL A 180 -20.16 -8.62 2.83
C VAL A 180 -21.36 -9.53 2.58
N GLU A 181 -21.20 -10.63 1.82
CA GLU A 181 -22.26 -11.62 1.63
C GLU A 181 -22.57 -12.42 2.89
N LYS A 182 -21.58 -12.77 3.72
CA LYS A 182 -21.81 -13.43 5.01
C LYS A 182 -22.58 -12.54 5.99
N ILE A 183 -22.21 -11.25 6.06
CA ILE A 183 -22.90 -10.27 6.92
C ILE A 183 -24.30 -9.99 6.41
N LYS A 184 -24.50 -9.84 5.09
CA LYS A 184 -25.84 -9.70 4.48
C LYS A 184 -26.73 -10.92 4.70
N GLY A 185 -26.17 -12.12 4.76
CA GLY A 185 -26.89 -13.34 5.11
C GLY A 185 -27.44 -13.34 6.55
N LEU A 186 -26.86 -12.54 7.46
CA LEU A 186 -27.28 -12.40 8.86
C LEU A 186 -28.30 -11.25 9.08
N GLU A 187 -28.47 -10.33 8.13
CA GLU A 187 -29.40 -9.20 8.22
C GLU A 187 -30.85 -9.62 8.58
N PRO A 188 -31.43 -10.67 7.96
CA PRO A 188 -32.77 -11.13 8.35
C PRO A 188 -32.86 -11.62 9.80
N SER A 189 -31.74 -12.11 10.34
CA SER A 189 -31.70 -12.68 11.70
C SER A 189 -31.56 -11.61 12.79
N VAL A 190 -31.36 -10.35 12.44
CA VAL A 190 -31.20 -9.24 13.38
C VAL A 190 -32.20 -8.11 13.15
N SER A 191 -33.01 -8.18 12.12
CA SER A 191 -33.96 -7.12 11.73
C SER A 191 -35.04 -6.80 12.76
N ASP A 192 -35.29 -7.69 13.70
CA ASP A 192 -36.23 -7.53 14.82
C ASP A 192 -35.59 -6.95 16.10
N LEU A 193 -34.26 -6.73 16.08
CA LEU A 193 -33.54 -6.20 17.22
C LEU A 193 -33.42 -4.66 17.14
N PRO A 194 -33.36 -3.99 18.29
CA PRO A 194 -33.08 -2.54 18.31
C PRO A 194 -31.66 -2.29 17.80
N GLU A 195 -31.43 -1.09 17.26
CA GLU A 195 -30.10 -0.63 16.87
C GLU A 195 -29.15 -0.62 18.07
N THR A 196 -27.92 -1.10 17.86
CA THR A 196 -26.86 -1.02 18.85
C THR A 196 -26.39 0.41 19.01
N ARG A 197 -26.37 0.92 20.24
CA ARG A 197 -25.82 2.24 20.54
C ARG A 197 -24.31 2.22 20.44
N THR A 198 -23.75 3.00 19.54
CA THR A 198 -22.31 3.02 19.24
C THR A 198 -21.57 3.98 20.16
N LEU A 199 -21.18 3.51 21.35
CA LEU A 199 -20.56 4.32 22.42
C LEU A 199 -19.28 5.02 22.00
N TYR A 200 -18.50 4.47 21.09
CA TYR A 200 -17.26 5.05 20.60
C TYR A 200 -17.45 6.37 19.82
N TYR A 201 -18.65 6.68 19.35
CA TYR A 201 -18.97 8.00 18.79
C TYR A 201 -19.30 9.04 19.89
N GLU A 202 -19.68 8.60 21.09
CA GLU A 202 -19.99 9.48 22.18
C GLU A 202 -18.74 9.79 23.02
N ASP A 203 -17.93 8.77 23.32
CA ASP A 203 -16.67 8.90 24.01
C ASP A 203 -15.63 7.95 23.40
N PRO A 204 -14.71 8.47 22.56
CA PRO A 204 -13.66 7.66 21.94
C PRO A 204 -12.59 7.16 22.91
N TYR A 205 -12.57 7.66 24.15
CA TYR A 205 -11.61 7.23 25.19
C TYR A 205 -12.21 6.21 26.16
N LEU A 206 -13.45 5.78 25.94
CA LEU A 206 -14.10 4.79 26.78
C LEU A 206 -13.46 3.43 26.60
N SER A 207 -12.65 2.99 27.59
CA SER A 207 -11.91 1.72 27.56
C SER A 207 -12.71 0.54 28.10
N GLU A 208 -13.74 0.78 28.95
CA GLU A 208 -14.55 -0.28 29.57
C GLU A 208 -16.02 0.12 29.55
N PHE A 209 -16.89 -0.81 29.19
CA PHE A 209 -18.34 -0.62 29.26
C PHE A 209 -19.06 -1.94 29.58
N LYS A 210 -20.31 -1.84 30.04
CA LYS A 210 -21.20 -2.99 30.23
C LYS A 210 -22.29 -2.97 29.21
N ALA A 211 -22.48 -4.06 28.47
CA ALA A 211 -23.52 -4.22 27.48
C ALA A 211 -24.37 -5.46 27.79
N ARG A 212 -25.60 -5.46 27.30
CA ARG A 212 -26.47 -6.64 27.31
C ARG A 212 -26.35 -7.37 25.98
N VAL A 213 -26.15 -8.68 26.03
CA VAL A 213 -26.23 -9.54 24.85
C VAL A 213 -27.71 -9.67 24.45
N LEU A 214 -28.05 -9.22 23.27
CA LEU A 214 -29.39 -9.32 22.69
C LEU A 214 -29.59 -10.62 21.94
N ARG A 215 -28.57 -11.07 21.19
CA ARG A 215 -28.60 -12.34 20.44
C ARG A 215 -27.20 -12.86 20.17
N VAL A 216 -27.08 -14.18 20.07
CA VAL A 216 -25.88 -14.87 19.58
C VAL A 216 -26.26 -15.57 18.29
N LEU A 217 -25.49 -15.35 17.21
CA LEU A 217 -25.72 -15.91 15.89
C LEU A 217 -24.59 -16.88 15.53
N GLU A 218 -24.95 -18.07 15.08
CA GLU A 218 -24.02 -19.11 14.63
C GLU A 218 -22.91 -19.48 15.64
N GLY A 219 -23.07 -19.10 16.90
CA GLY A 219 -22.04 -19.28 17.95
C GLY A 219 -20.79 -18.44 17.80
N GLN A 220 -20.75 -17.54 16.82
CA GLN A 220 -19.57 -16.70 16.47
C GLN A 220 -19.84 -15.20 16.57
N TYR A 221 -21.06 -14.74 16.35
CA TYR A 221 -21.42 -13.33 16.35
C TYR A 221 -22.33 -13.01 17.54
N VAL A 222 -22.04 -11.92 18.19
CA VAL A 222 -22.81 -11.44 19.35
C VAL A 222 -23.38 -10.05 19.04
N VAL A 223 -24.69 -9.92 19.16
CA VAL A 223 -25.37 -8.62 19.03
C VAL A 223 -25.57 -8.03 20.42
N LEU A 224 -25.09 -6.80 20.59
CA LEU A 224 -25.14 -6.06 21.85
C LEU A 224 -26.14 -4.86 21.75
N ASP A 225 -26.63 -4.39 22.91
CA ASP A 225 -27.47 -3.18 22.99
C ASP A 225 -26.67 -1.88 22.85
N LYS A 226 -25.36 -1.94 23.09
CA LYS A 226 -24.43 -0.80 22.99
C LYS A 226 -23.00 -1.27 22.88
#